data_23851a62a1ad3f329e77bf7ed69392a7
#
_entry.id   23851a62a1ad3f329e77bf7ed69392a7
#
_cell.length_a   1.000
_cell.length_b   1.000
_cell.length_c   1.000
_cell.angle_alpha   90.00
_cell.angle_beta   90.00
_cell.angle_gamma   90.00
#
_symmetry.space_group_name_H-M   'P 1'
#
loop_
_entity.id
_entity.type
_entity.pdbx_description
1 polymer ?
#
loop_
_entity_poly.entity_id
_entity_poly.type
_entity_poly.pdbx_seq_one_letter_code
_entity_poly.pdbx_strand_id
1 'polypeptide(L)'
;MKKVLTLLSLLVVATSLTGCGGTPDGGAGGTGGSGGTLKVRFHVDKKSAEGQAYQKVIDAFNRDHVEQGIKAQASFVARTPGDSNYEKELSANLIAGTLPDIITFDAPNCAAYAKSGFLYDLTSHLKNIEADYLTLNKYLGKTYGVPIQESSAGFFYNKNLFRQAGINVDGYTVDNPWTFEQFKAVCNQLKNHNITPVDMRLTATTDETATYLLYPLINAAGGTFIDETGYVAQGYFNSTESKRGFQFIKDCINAGYTGYDIGATDFHTGKVGMYLSSGWTIDELDHKFQTTFPNRDAWGLLPYPQDAKKASANGSWSFAIGNNSRKDKTAVVELLKYLTNAQSSKTITDATGMIPANKGVETNYAPNSPEDILMQQLAKTSVSRPVTPGYPQFSAAFASVISSLREKDVDELVDAKAAVLQKDLDVIKK
;
A
#
# COMPACT_ATOMS: atom_id res chain seq x y z
N MET A 1 38.08 -22.58 18.50
CA MET A 1 38.32 -22.46 19.95
C MET A 1 37.60 -21.26 20.50
N LYS A 2 36.90 -21.48 21.62
CA LYS A 2 36.22 -20.54 22.54
C LYS A 2 34.93 -19.87 22.03
N LYS A 3 33.84 -20.47 22.47
CA LYS A 3 32.50 -19.92 22.62
C LYS A 3 32.54 -18.83 23.68
N VAL A 4 31.88 -17.68 23.43
CA VAL A 4 31.54 -16.73 24.49
C VAL A 4 30.00 -16.66 24.54
N LEU A 5 29.43 -17.29 25.57
CA LEU A 5 28.08 -17.14 26.02
C LEU A 5 28.02 -15.85 26.84
N THR A 6 27.17 -14.91 26.49
CA THR A 6 26.85 -13.77 27.36
C THR A 6 25.42 -13.96 27.90
N LEU A 7 25.34 -14.33 29.17
CA LEU A 7 24.11 -14.32 29.95
C LEU A 7 23.65 -12.85 30.20
N LEU A 8 22.42 -12.55 29.86
CA LEU A 8 21.75 -11.33 30.33
C LEU A 8 20.96 -11.67 31.60
N SER A 9 21.43 -11.12 32.72
CA SER A 9 20.80 -11.21 34.04
C SER A 9 19.58 -10.27 34.12
N LEU A 10 18.39 -10.86 34.36
CA LEU A 10 17.18 -10.14 34.77
C LEU A 10 17.36 -9.61 36.19
N LEU A 11 17.25 -8.29 36.35
CA LEU A 11 17.09 -7.64 37.67
C LEU A 11 15.58 -7.44 37.92
N VAL A 12 15.01 -8.22 38.82
CA VAL A 12 13.65 -8.03 39.34
C VAL A 12 13.73 -7.04 40.50
N VAL A 13 13.17 -5.84 40.33
CA VAL A 13 12.94 -4.91 41.43
C VAL A 13 11.50 -5.04 41.87
N ALA A 14 11.27 -5.66 43.00
CA ALA A 14 9.99 -5.68 43.70
C ALA A 14 9.88 -4.43 44.56
N THR A 15 8.96 -3.53 44.24
CA THR A 15 8.53 -2.45 45.17
C THR A 15 7.15 -2.79 45.73
N SER A 16 7.16 -3.10 47.03
CA SER A 16 5.98 -3.23 47.85
C SER A 16 5.39 -1.85 48.17
N LEU A 17 4.12 -1.64 47.85
CA LEU A 17 3.33 -0.50 48.34
C LEU A 17 2.22 -1.02 49.24
N THR A 18 2.34 -0.63 50.49
CA THR A 18 1.37 -0.82 51.55
C THR A 18 0.11 0.02 51.31
N GLY A 19 -1.04 -0.58 51.62
CA GLY A 19 -2.35 -0.01 51.44
C GLY A 19 -2.75 1.06 52.47
N CYS A 20 -3.76 1.81 52.12
CA CYS A 20 -4.68 2.46 53.07
C CYS A 20 -6.12 2.25 52.62
N GLY A 21 -6.92 1.72 53.47
CA GLY A 21 -8.32 1.42 53.26
C GLY A 21 -9.21 2.67 53.21
N GLY A 22 -10.29 2.58 52.45
CA GLY A 22 -11.42 3.52 52.44
C GLY A 22 -12.71 2.72 52.25
N THR A 23 -13.66 2.93 53.11
CA THR A 23 -14.98 2.31 53.27
C THR A 23 -15.87 2.40 52.04
N PRO A 24 -16.79 1.47 51.85
CA PRO A 24 -17.70 1.49 50.69
C PRO A 24 -18.92 2.35 50.98
N ASP A 25 -19.17 3.34 50.13
CA ASP A 25 -20.45 4.03 50.09
C ASP A 25 -21.32 3.45 48.98
N GLY A 26 -22.51 3.00 49.34
CA GLY A 26 -23.49 2.41 48.45
C GLY A 26 -24.21 3.48 47.62
N GLY A 27 -24.25 3.32 46.32
CA GLY A 27 -24.99 4.18 45.39
C GLY A 27 -25.47 3.43 44.19
N ALA A 28 -26.76 3.21 44.15
CA ALA A 28 -27.70 2.93 43.05
C ALA A 28 -27.18 2.47 41.70
N GLY A 29 -27.72 1.34 41.25
CA GLY A 29 -27.58 0.77 39.91
C GLY A 29 -27.99 1.73 38.81
N GLY A 30 -27.00 2.11 38.00
CA GLY A 30 -27.18 2.63 36.68
C GLY A 30 -26.72 1.56 35.70
N THR A 31 -27.61 1.03 34.87
CA THR A 31 -27.29 0.21 33.73
C THR A 31 -26.60 1.10 32.68
N GLY A 32 -25.39 1.56 32.95
CA GLY A 32 -24.56 2.30 32.04
C GLY A 32 -23.69 1.31 31.28
N GLY A 33 -23.90 1.17 30.01
CA GLY A 33 -23.03 0.40 29.12
C GLY A 33 -21.56 0.77 29.34
N SER A 34 -20.68 -0.20 29.35
CA SER A 34 -19.24 -0.04 29.53
C SER A 34 -18.60 0.66 28.29
N GLY A 35 -18.95 1.91 28.08
CA GLY A 35 -18.50 2.77 27.00
C GLY A 35 -17.06 3.23 27.19
N GLY A 36 -16.12 2.31 27.09
CA GLY A 36 -14.70 2.71 27.04
C GLY A 36 -14.36 3.28 25.68
N THR A 37 -13.46 4.27 25.65
CA THR A 37 -12.98 4.89 24.42
C THR A 37 -12.39 3.85 23.48
N LEU A 38 -12.88 3.79 22.24
CA LEU A 38 -12.37 2.95 21.16
C LEU A 38 -11.09 3.56 20.60
N LYS A 39 -10.05 2.75 20.43
CA LYS A 39 -8.74 3.22 19.96
C LYS A 39 -8.56 2.87 18.48
N VAL A 40 -8.24 3.87 17.67
CA VAL A 40 -7.91 3.70 16.25
C VAL A 40 -6.47 4.14 16.02
N ARG A 41 -5.69 3.31 15.31
CA ARG A 41 -4.32 3.66 14.90
C ARG A 41 -4.23 3.82 13.39
N PHE A 42 -3.67 4.96 12.98
CA PHE A 42 -3.42 5.34 11.60
C PHE A 42 -1.92 5.32 11.28
N HIS A 43 -1.58 4.96 10.04
CA HIS A 43 -0.22 4.78 9.52
C HIS A 43 0.46 6.06 9.01
N VAL A 44 -0.13 7.23 9.23
CA VAL A 44 0.31 8.50 8.68
C VAL A 44 0.67 9.52 9.75
N ASP A 45 1.37 10.58 9.38
CA ASP A 45 1.56 11.75 10.26
C ASP A 45 0.21 12.47 10.42
N LYS A 46 -0.12 12.82 11.67
CA LYS A 46 -1.33 13.59 12.00
C LYS A 46 -1.43 14.92 11.23
N LYS A 47 -0.30 15.54 10.89
CA LYS A 47 -0.25 16.83 10.20
C LYS A 47 -0.39 16.73 8.69
N SER A 48 -0.28 15.53 8.11
CA SER A 48 -0.53 15.32 6.69
C SER A 48 -1.99 15.57 6.34
N ALA A 49 -2.30 15.84 5.08
CA ALA A 49 -3.67 16.01 4.61
C ALA A 49 -4.53 14.76 4.93
N GLU A 50 -3.97 13.57 4.72
CA GLU A 50 -4.61 12.29 5.07
C GLU A 50 -4.84 12.16 6.58
N GLY A 51 -3.84 12.48 7.42
CA GLY A 51 -3.97 12.44 8.88
C GLY A 51 -5.03 13.39 9.41
N GLN A 52 -5.12 14.58 8.83
CA GLN A 52 -6.18 15.55 9.16
C GLN A 52 -7.56 15.05 8.72
N ALA A 53 -7.68 14.41 7.56
CA ALA A 53 -8.93 13.81 7.11
C ALA A 53 -9.39 12.68 8.05
N TYR A 54 -8.48 11.80 8.49
CA TYR A 54 -8.81 10.77 9.49
C TYR A 54 -9.26 11.40 10.82
N GLN A 55 -8.57 12.42 11.31
CA GLN A 55 -8.99 13.11 12.54
C GLN A 55 -10.38 13.73 12.39
N LYS A 56 -10.68 14.35 11.24
CA LYS A 56 -11.99 14.92 10.94
C LYS A 56 -13.11 13.87 10.96
N VAL A 57 -12.85 12.67 10.43
CA VAL A 57 -13.80 11.55 10.46
C VAL A 57 -14.02 11.05 11.89
N ILE A 58 -12.96 10.91 12.70
CA ILE A 58 -13.07 10.55 14.13
C ILE A 58 -13.86 11.59 14.91
N ASP A 59 -13.63 12.87 14.67
CA ASP A 59 -14.35 13.95 15.34
C ASP A 59 -15.84 13.96 14.94
N ALA A 60 -16.16 13.64 13.69
CA ALA A 60 -17.54 13.47 13.22
C ALA A 60 -18.22 12.28 13.91
N PHE A 61 -17.57 11.12 13.94
CA PHE A 61 -18.07 9.96 14.66
C PHE A 61 -18.40 10.29 16.13
N ASN A 62 -17.50 10.98 16.80
CA ASN A 62 -17.67 11.34 18.21
C ASN A 62 -18.85 12.29 18.44
N ARG A 63 -19.14 13.19 17.50
CA ARG A 63 -20.32 14.07 17.56
C ARG A 63 -21.62 13.28 17.35
N ASP A 64 -21.61 12.39 16.37
CA ASP A 64 -22.81 11.66 15.93
C ASP A 64 -23.21 10.56 16.93
N HIS A 65 -22.28 10.12 17.82
CA HIS A 65 -22.49 9.02 18.78
C HIS A 65 -22.45 9.46 20.25
N VAL A 66 -22.62 10.75 20.52
CA VAL A 66 -22.63 11.28 21.90
C VAL A 66 -23.73 10.65 22.75
N GLU A 67 -24.94 10.51 22.20
CA GLU A 67 -26.08 9.94 22.92
C GLU A 67 -25.92 8.44 23.23
N GLN A 68 -25.20 7.71 22.37
CA GLN A 68 -24.87 6.29 22.58
C GLN A 68 -23.72 6.08 23.57
N GLY A 69 -23.05 7.15 24.01
CA GLY A 69 -21.91 7.08 24.90
C GLY A 69 -20.66 6.40 24.27
N ILE A 70 -20.62 6.28 22.95
CA ILE A 70 -19.49 5.70 22.21
C ILE A 70 -18.53 6.82 21.83
N LYS A 71 -17.24 6.64 22.13
CA LYS A 71 -16.19 7.59 21.79
C LYS A 71 -15.00 6.89 21.13
N ALA A 72 -14.45 7.48 20.09
CA ALA A 72 -13.24 7.04 19.43
C ALA A 72 -12.07 7.99 19.69
N GLN A 73 -10.87 7.46 19.77
CA GLN A 73 -9.61 8.20 19.90
C GLN A 73 -8.63 7.74 18.81
N ALA A 74 -8.16 8.70 18.02
CA ALA A 74 -7.13 8.47 17.04
C ALA A 74 -5.73 8.48 17.66
N SER A 75 -4.86 7.60 17.17
CA SER A 75 -3.42 7.66 17.32
C SER A 75 -2.75 7.55 15.96
N PHE A 76 -1.64 8.25 15.77
CA PHE A 76 -0.96 8.36 14.50
C PHE A 76 0.49 7.91 14.66
N VAL A 77 0.93 7.01 13.80
CA VAL A 77 2.33 6.56 13.71
C VAL A 77 2.72 6.71 12.24
N ALA A 78 3.49 7.75 11.97
CA ALA A 78 3.92 8.03 10.60
C ALA A 78 4.79 6.89 10.06
N ARG A 79 4.44 6.40 8.89
CA ARG A 79 5.27 5.50 8.12
C ARG A 79 6.32 6.33 7.38
N THR A 80 7.58 6.11 7.71
CA THR A 80 8.69 6.79 7.04
C THR A 80 9.22 5.89 5.91
N PRO A 81 9.47 6.39 4.71
CA PRO A 81 10.09 5.60 3.65
C PRO A 81 11.39 4.94 4.13
N GLY A 82 11.52 3.64 3.91
CA GLY A 82 12.65 2.83 4.37
C GLY A 82 12.59 2.40 5.83
N ASP A 83 11.55 2.77 6.57
CA ASP A 83 11.36 2.39 7.96
C ASP A 83 9.99 1.70 8.17
N SER A 84 10.02 0.47 8.62
CA SER A 84 8.84 -0.32 8.95
C SER A 84 8.35 -0.10 10.40
N ASN A 85 8.53 1.10 10.96
CA ASN A 85 8.20 1.38 12.36
C ASN A 85 6.74 1.11 12.69
N TYR A 86 5.82 1.46 11.78
CA TYR A 86 4.40 1.21 11.96
C TYR A 86 4.11 -0.29 12.14
N GLU A 87 4.63 -1.13 11.23
CA GLU A 87 4.44 -2.58 11.25
C GLU A 87 5.15 -3.24 12.43
N LYS A 88 6.32 -2.73 12.82
CA LYS A 88 7.04 -3.19 14.03
C LYS A 88 6.26 -2.87 15.30
N GLU A 89 5.68 -1.67 15.41
CA GLU A 89 4.84 -1.30 16.54
C GLU A 89 3.56 -2.14 16.60
N LEU A 90 2.89 -2.40 15.47
CA LEU A 90 1.75 -3.30 15.44
C LEU A 90 2.12 -4.69 15.94
N SER A 91 3.25 -5.23 15.49
CA SER A 91 3.75 -6.54 15.92
C SER A 91 4.06 -6.59 17.42
N ALA A 92 4.71 -5.55 17.94
CA ALA A 92 4.98 -5.43 19.37
C ALA A 92 3.68 -5.33 20.19
N ASN A 93 2.71 -4.54 19.73
CA ASN A 93 1.40 -4.41 20.39
C ASN A 93 0.60 -5.72 20.36
N LEU A 94 0.70 -6.53 19.30
CA LEU A 94 0.07 -7.84 19.28
C LEU A 94 0.65 -8.73 20.35
N ILE A 95 1.98 -8.86 20.40
CA ILE A 95 2.69 -9.70 21.37
C ILE A 95 2.34 -9.28 22.79
N ALA A 96 2.26 -7.97 23.04
CA ALA A 96 1.89 -7.40 24.34
C ALA A 96 0.38 -7.49 24.65
N GLY A 97 -0.48 -7.91 23.73
CA GLY A 97 -1.93 -7.90 23.89
C GLY A 97 -2.54 -6.50 23.98
N THR A 98 -1.90 -5.50 23.39
CA THR A 98 -2.26 -4.07 23.46
C THR A 98 -2.58 -3.46 22.10
N LEU A 99 -2.95 -4.27 21.10
CA LEU A 99 -3.41 -3.75 19.80
C LEU A 99 -4.56 -2.76 20.00
N PRO A 100 -4.58 -1.65 19.23
CA PRO A 100 -5.76 -0.81 19.15
C PRO A 100 -7.00 -1.61 18.69
N ASP A 101 -8.19 -1.09 18.98
CA ASP A 101 -9.44 -1.75 18.57
C ASP A 101 -9.58 -1.79 17.06
N ILE A 102 -9.19 -0.71 16.38
CA ILE A 102 -9.09 -0.64 14.93
C ILE A 102 -7.68 -0.21 14.53
N ILE A 103 -7.13 -0.85 13.52
CA ILE A 103 -5.84 -0.54 12.90
C ILE A 103 -6.01 -0.29 11.40
N THR A 104 -5.14 0.52 10.84
CA THR A 104 -4.92 0.51 9.39
C THR A 104 -3.82 -0.50 9.04
N PHE A 105 -3.89 -1.09 7.87
CA PHE A 105 -2.83 -1.98 7.38
C PHE A 105 -2.79 -1.97 5.84
N ASP A 106 -1.61 -2.20 5.27
CA ASP A 106 -1.47 -2.35 3.82
C ASP A 106 -2.06 -3.70 3.40
N ALA A 107 -3.03 -3.67 2.52
CA ALA A 107 -3.91 -4.77 2.12
C ALA A 107 -3.20 -6.10 1.82
N PRO A 108 -2.03 -6.16 1.15
CA PRO A 108 -1.35 -7.43 0.87
C PRO A 108 -0.88 -8.17 2.13
N ASN A 109 -0.75 -7.48 3.27
CA ASN A 109 -0.44 -8.12 4.55
C ASN A 109 -1.64 -8.86 5.17
N CYS A 110 -2.83 -8.81 4.56
CA CYS A 110 -4.05 -9.41 5.10
C CYS A 110 -3.87 -10.90 5.45
N ALA A 111 -3.32 -11.70 4.54
CA ALA A 111 -3.13 -13.14 4.77
C ALA A 111 -2.15 -13.41 5.91
N ALA A 112 -1.04 -12.67 5.99
CA ALA A 112 -0.04 -12.79 7.05
C ALA A 112 -0.64 -12.45 8.42
N TYR A 113 -1.36 -11.34 8.51
CA TYR A 113 -1.97 -10.86 9.75
C TYR A 113 -3.15 -11.75 10.19
N ALA A 114 -3.98 -12.22 9.25
CA ALA A 114 -5.07 -13.14 9.56
C ALA A 114 -4.54 -14.48 10.08
N LYS A 115 -3.54 -15.09 9.41
CA LYS A 115 -2.91 -16.34 9.85
C LYS A 115 -2.26 -16.20 11.23
N SER A 116 -1.61 -15.10 11.50
CA SER A 116 -0.97 -14.83 12.80
C SER A 116 -1.95 -14.44 13.92
N GLY A 117 -3.26 -14.41 13.63
CA GLY A 117 -4.28 -14.10 14.62
C GLY A 117 -4.38 -12.63 15.03
N PHE A 118 -3.80 -11.72 14.25
CA PHE A 118 -3.91 -10.27 14.50
C PHE A 118 -5.31 -9.73 14.29
N LEU A 119 -6.03 -10.26 13.28
CA LEU A 119 -7.25 -9.67 12.76
C LEU A 119 -8.48 -10.45 13.20
N TYR A 120 -9.54 -9.73 13.50
CA TYR A 120 -10.86 -10.27 13.79
C TYR A 120 -11.61 -10.57 12.48
N ASP A 121 -12.31 -11.73 12.43
CA ASP A 121 -13.14 -12.14 11.29
C ASP A 121 -14.39 -11.25 11.19
N LEU A 122 -14.48 -10.47 10.12
CA LEU A 122 -15.55 -9.53 9.85
C LEU A 122 -16.68 -10.11 8.97
N THR A 123 -16.57 -11.35 8.51
CA THR A 123 -17.44 -11.93 7.48
C THR A 123 -18.93 -11.79 7.80
N SER A 124 -19.32 -12.13 9.03
CA SER A 124 -20.73 -12.04 9.45
C SER A 124 -21.24 -10.60 9.61
N HIS A 125 -20.34 -9.67 9.93
CA HIS A 125 -20.68 -8.28 10.19
C HIS A 125 -20.82 -7.42 8.94
N LEU A 126 -20.21 -7.85 7.83
CA LEU A 126 -20.16 -7.10 6.57
C LEU A 126 -21.07 -7.66 5.48
N LYS A 127 -21.71 -8.80 5.71
CA LYS A 127 -22.53 -9.50 4.70
C LYS A 127 -23.53 -8.62 3.95
N ASN A 128 -24.12 -7.64 4.63
CA ASN A 128 -25.16 -6.78 4.03
C ASN A 128 -24.58 -5.54 3.33
N ILE A 129 -23.30 -5.23 3.51
CA ILE A 129 -22.63 -4.04 2.95
C ILE A 129 -21.41 -4.39 2.09
N GLU A 130 -21.14 -5.67 1.87
CA GLU A 130 -20.02 -6.12 1.05
C GLU A 130 -20.07 -5.53 -0.38
N ALA A 131 -21.28 -5.43 -0.93
CA ALA A 131 -21.52 -4.89 -2.26
C ALA A 131 -21.19 -3.39 -2.40
N ASP A 132 -21.10 -2.67 -1.29
CA ASP A 132 -20.82 -1.22 -1.27
C ASP A 132 -19.35 -0.92 -1.54
N TYR A 133 -18.48 -1.92 -1.52
CA TYR A 133 -17.04 -1.76 -1.70
C TYR A 133 -16.55 -2.33 -3.03
N LEU A 134 -15.52 -1.71 -3.60
CA LEU A 134 -14.84 -2.21 -4.80
C LEU A 134 -14.18 -3.56 -4.54
N THR A 135 -13.49 -3.68 -3.41
CA THR A 135 -12.85 -4.91 -2.95
C THR A 135 -13.02 -5.06 -1.43
N LEU A 136 -12.77 -6.25 -0.91
CA LEU A 136 -12.58 -6.50 0.52
C LEU A 136 -11.35 -7.37 0.70
N ASN A 137 -10.62 -7.18 1.80
CA ASN A 137 -9.44 -8.01 2.08
C ASN A 137 -9.87 -9.34 2.67
N LYS A 138 -9.64 -10.41 1.91
CA LYS A 138 -10.05 -11.77 2.26
C LYS A 138 -8.85 -12.70 2.38
N TYR A 139 -8.95 -13.66 3.29
CA TYR A 139 -8.05 -14.80 3.41
C TYR A 139 -8.84 -16.04 3.78
N LEU A 140 -8.63 -17.16 3.05
CA LEU A 140 -9.35 -18.42 3.21
C LEU A 140 -10.89 -18.25 3.29
N GLY A 141 -11.46 -17.43 2.41
CA GLY A 141 -12.90 -17.16 2.31
C GLY A 141 -13.48 -16.26 3.41
N LYS A 142 -12.67 -15.78 4.35
CA LYS A 142 -13.08 -14.87 5.42
C LYS A 142 -12.63 -13.45 5.13
N THR A 143 -13.44 -12.48 5.53
CA THR A 143 -13.13 -11.05 5.40
C THR A 143 -12.48 -10.52 6.66
N TYR A 144 -11.35 -9.83 6.53
CA TYR A 144 -10.56 -9.30 7.63
C TYR A 144 -10.33 -7.78 7.56
N GLY A 145 -10.48 -7.18 6.39
CA GLY A 145 -10.27 -5.75 6.22
C GLY A 145 -11.23 -5.11 5.23
N VAL A 146 -11.50 -3.83 5.46
CA VAL A 146 -12.31 -2.97 4.61
C VAL A 146 -11.41 -1.85 4.08
N PRO A 147 -11.30 -1.69 2.74
CA PRO A 147 -10.46 -0.65 2.16
C PRO A 147 -10.91 0.75 2.60
N ILE A 148 -9.93 1.58 2.88
CA ILE A 148 -10.13 3.02 3.12
C ILE A 148 -10.33 3.72 1.79
N GLN A 149 -9.48 3.40 0.86
CA GLN A 149 -9.36 3.94 -0.48
C GLN A 149 -8.74 2.87 -1.37
N GLU A 150 -8.86 3.03 -2.67
CA GLU A 150 -8.16 2.22 -3.66
C GLU A 150 -7.08 3.07 -4.34
N SER A 151 -6.12 2.40 -4.94
CA SER A 151 -5.08 3.07 -5.70
C SER A 151 -4.68 2.29 -6.93
N SER A 152 -4.30 3.01 -7.96
CA SER A 152 -3.56 2.50 -9.10
C SER A 152 -2.35 3.39 -9.32
N ALA A 153 -1.46 3.01 -10.21
CA ALA A 153 -0.26 3.76 -10.53
C ALA A 153 -0.07 3.86 -12.05
N GLY A 154 0.83 4.71 -12.48
CA GLY A 154 1.17 4.87 -13.89
C GLY A 154 2.37 5.77 -14.05
N PHE A 155 2.68 6.10 -15.28
CA PHE A 155 3.82 6.95 -15.60
C PHE A 155 3.37 8.40 -15.76
N PHE A 156 3.53 9.20 -14.71
CA PHE A 156 3.41 10.65 -14.82
C PHE A 156 4.46 11.16 -15.81
N TYR A 157 4.09 12.06 -16.71
CA TYR A 157 5.02 12.54 -17.73
C TYR A 157 5.03 14.06 -17.83
N ASN A 158 6.20 14.61 -18.17
CA ASN A 158 6.38 16.02 -18.42
C ASN A 158 6.06 16.33 -19.88
N LYS A 159 4.91 16.97 -20.13
CA LYS A 159 4.44 17.29 -21.48
C LYS A 159 5.40 18.24 -22.23
N ASN A 160 6.14 19.11 -21.53
CA ASN A 160 7.10 20.02 -22.15
C ASN A 160 8.30 19.24 -22.70
N LEU A 161 8.84 18.28 -21.93
CA LEU A 161 9.94 17.42 -22.38
C LEU A 161 9.51 16.51 -23.52
N PHE A 162 8.29 15.99 -23.48
CA PHE A 162 7.73 15.18 -24.57
C PHE A 162 7.58 15.99 -25.86
N ARG A 163 7.06 17.22 -25.78
CA ARG A 163 6.98 18.13 -26.92
C ARG A 163 8.38 18.49 -27.48
N GLN A 164 9.35 18.76 -26.60
CA GLN A 164 10.75 18.99 -26.98
C GLN A 164 11.34 17.80 -27.73
N ALA A 165 11.01 16.57 -27.32
CA ALA A 165 11.47 15.35 -27.99
C ALA A 165 10.61 14.96 -29.19
N GLY A 166 9.55 15.70 -29.53
CA GLY A 166 8.65 15.38 -30.65
C GLY A 166 7.80 14.11 -30.40
N ILE A 167 7.53 13.77 -29.14
CA ILE A 167 6.75 12.58 -28.77
C ILE A 167 5.28 12.96 -28.67
N ASN A 168 4.46 12.26 -29.44
CA ASN A 168 3.01 12.32 -29.37
C ASN A 168 2.45 11.12 -28.58
N VAL A 169 1.51 11.37 -27.70
CA VAL A 169 0.83 10.36 -26.87
C VAL A 169 -0.65 10.19 -27.23
N ASP A 170 -1.12 10.85 -28.31
CA ASP A 170 -2.50 10.74 -28.77
C ASP A 170 -2.86 9.28 -29.09
N GLY A 171 -4.04 8.84 -28.62
CA GLY A 171 -4.48 7.47 -28.79
C GLY A 171 -3.85 6.46 -27.82
N TYR A 172 -3.01 6.92 -26.90
CA TYR A 172 -2.39 6.12 -25.88
C TYR A 172 -3.28 6.08 -24.62
N THR A 173 -3.98 4.97 -24.43
CA THR A 173 -5.04 4.83 -23.42
C THR A 173 -4.88 3.52 -22.64
N VAL A 174 -5.66 3.33 -21.59
CA VAL A 174 -5.71 2.06 -20.85
C VAL A 174 -6.13 0.88 -21.73
N ASP A 175 -6.98 1.14 -22.72
CA ASP A 175 -7.41 0.10 -23.68
C ASP A 175 -6.36 -0.16 -24.79
N ASN A 176 -5.49 0.81 -25.08
CA ASN A 176 -4.41 0.71 -26.05
C ASN A 176 -3.08 1.24 -25.50
N PRO A 177 -2.49 0.57 -24.48
CA PRO A 177 -1.22 1.00 -23.87
C PRO A 177 -0.02 0.61 -24.77
N TRP A 178 1.12 1.30 -24.64
CA TRP A 178 2.34 0.91 -25.33
C TRP A 178 2.74 -0.53 -25.02
N THR A 179 3.32 -1.19 -25.99
CA THR A 179 4.09 -2.41 -25.71
C THR A 179 5.40 -2.04 -25.00
N PHE A 180 6.07 -3.02 -24.41
CA PHE A 180 7.41 -2.83 -23.83
C PHE A 180 8.40 -2.27 -24.87
N GLU A 181 8.29 -2.71 -26.13
CA GLU A 181 9.15 -2.21 -27.21
C GLU A 181 8.84 -0.75 -27.56
N GLN A 182 7.56 -0.37 -27.63
CA GLN A 182 7.17 1.02 -27.85
C GLN A 182 7.60 1.92 -26.68
N PHE A 183 7.48 1.43 -25.44
CA PHE A 183 7.96 2.15 -24.25
C PHE A 183 9.48 2.39 -24.34
N LYS A 184 10.27 1.37 -24.69
CA LYS A 184 11.72 1.51 -24.90
C LYS A 184 12.04 2.49 -26.03
N ALA A 185 11.27 2.49 -27.12
CA ALA A 185 11.44 3.43 -28.23
C ALA A 185 11.21 4.88 -27.78
N VAL A 186 10.17 5.14 -26.98
CA VAL A 186 9.91 6.46 -26.38
C VAL A 186 11.05 6.87 -25.44
N CYS A 187 11.51 5.96 -24.59
CA CYS A 187 12.67 6.23 -23.73
C CYS A 187 13.93 6.57 -24.55
N ASN A 188 14.18 5.86 -25.63
CA ASN A 188 15.30 6.14 -26.52
C ASN A 188 15.18 7.52 -27.17
N GLN A 189 13.98 7.92 -27.59
CA GLN A 189 13.72 9.24 -28.18
C GLN A 189 13.99 10.36 -27.15
N LEU A 190 13.52 10.23 -25.90
CA LEU A 190 13.85 11.17 -24.81
C LEU A 190 15.36 11.26 -24.60
N LYS A 191 16.05 10.11 -24.51
CA LYS A 191 17.50 10.05 -24.31
C LYS A 191 18.28 10.74 -25.44
N ASN A 192 17.85 10.60 -26.70
CA ASN A 192 18.47 11.27 -27.85
C ASN A 192 18.34 12.79 -27.80
N HIS A 193 17.40 13.30 -27.00
CA HIS A 193 17.23 14.73 -26.72
C HIS A 193 17.91 15.17 -25.40
N ASN A 194 18.80 14.34 -24.84
CA ASN A 194 19.49 14.57 -23.57
C ASN A 194 18.55 14.72 -22.36
N ILE A 195 17.40 14.06 -22.41
CA ILE A 195 16.42 14.00 -21.33
C ILE A 195 16.56 12.64 -20.63
N THR A 196 16.66 12.61 -19.31
CA THR A 196 16.55 11.37 -18.55
C THR A 196 15.16 10.77 -18.76
N PRO A 197 15.03 9.57 -19.36
CA PRO A 197 13.73 9.12 -19.85
C PRO A 197 12.71 8.84 -18.76
N VAL A 198 13.08 8.05 -17.74
CA VAL A 198 12.10 7.62 -16.74
C VAL A 198 12.75 7.36 -15.38
N ASP A 199 12.11 7.82 -14.32
CA ASP A 199 12.34 7.35 -12.96
C ASP A 199 11.36 6.21 -12.65
N MET A 200 11.87 4.97 -12.61
CA MET A 200 11.12 3.78 -12.21
C MET A 200 11.17 3.52 -10.70
N ARG A 201 11.66 4.45 -9.91
CA ARG A 201 11.77 4.34 -8.45
C ARG A 201 12.62 3.16 -7.98
N LEU A 202 13.71 2.86 -8.71
CA LEU A 202 14.58 1.71 -8.41
C LEU A 202 15.30 1.82 -7.06
N THR A 203 15.41 3.01 -6.49
CA THR A 203 16.00 3.26 -5.17
C THR A 203 15.03 3.00 -4.01
N ALA A 204 13.72 2.92 -4.27
CA ALA A 204 12.69 2.69 -3.27
C ALA A 204 12.52 1.19 -2.94
N THR A 205 13.63 0.52 -2.57
CA THR A 205 13.68 -0.94 -2.36
C THR A 205 13.64 -1.34 -0.88
N THR A 206 13.57 -0.38 0.02
CA THR A 206 13.56 -0.61 1.47
C THR A 206 12.15 -0.63 2.06
N ASP A 207 11.15 -0.31 1.25
CA ASP A 207 9.74 -0.34 1.61
C ASP A 207 8.91 -1.03 0.52
N GLU A 208 7.60 -1.00 0.65
CA GLU A 208 6.66 -1.64 -0.27
C GLU A 208 6.60 -0.98 -1.67
N THR A 209 7.20 0.20 -1.86
CA THR A 209 7.10 0.99 -3.08
C THR A 209 7.60 0.22 -4.31
N ALA A 210 8.72 -0.50 -4.20
CA ALA A 210 9.25 -1.28 -5.31
C ALA A 210 8.28 -2.38 -5.74
N THR A 211 7.74 -3.15 -4.79
CA THR A 211 6.77 -4.20 -5.08
C THR A 211 5.49 -3.62 -5.65
N TYR A 212 4.95 -2.57 -5.05
CA TYR A 212 3.71 -1.94 -5.50
C TYR A 212 3.82 -1.41 -6.95
N LEU A 213 4.90 -0.71 -7.29
CA LEU A 213 5.04 -0.02 -8.57
C LEU A 213 5.58 -0.93 -9.70
N LEU A 214 6.46 -1.88 -9.38
CA LEU A 214 7.16 -2.67 -10.41
C LEU A 214 6.56 -4.06 -10.63
N TYR A 215 5.80 -4.60 -9.66
CA TYR A 215 5.09 -5.86 -9.81
C TYR A 215 4.22 -5.93 -11.08
N PRO A 216 3.47 -4.86 -11.47
CA PRO A 216 2.67 -4.90 -12.68
C PRO A 216 3.48 -5.11 -13.96
N LEU A 217 4.72 -4.62 -14.04
CA LEU A 217 5.58 -4.82 -15.22
C LEU A 217 5.93 -6.30 -15.40
N ILE A 218 6.23 -6.98 -14.28
CA ILE A 218 6.52 -8.42 -14.34
C ILE A 218 5.24 -9.21 -14.68
N ASN A 219 4.12 -8.79 -14.11
CA ASN A 219 2.83 -9.40 -14.39
C ASN A 219 2.37 -9.17 -15.84
N ALA A 220 2.67 -7.99 -16.42
CA ALA A 220 2.42 -7.71 -17.83
C ALA A 220 3.17 -8.66 -18.76
N ALA A 221 4.38 -9.09 -18.38
CA ALA A 221 5.13 -10.13 -19.08
C ALA A 221 4.53 -11.55 -18.91
N GLY A 222 3.48 -11.71 -18.10
CA GLY A 222 2.84 -13.00 -17.79
C GLY A 222 3.31 -13.63 -16.50
N GLY A 223 4.29 -13.02 -15.81
CA GLY A 223 4.83 -13.54 -14.56
C GLY A 223 3.79 -13.57 -13.44
N THR A 224 3.89 -14.62 -12.64
CA THR A 224 3.21 -14.77 -11.35
C THR A 224 4.29 -15.14 -10.34
N PHE A 225 4.04 -14.96 -9.04
CA PHE A 225 5.14 -15.12 -8.09
C PHE A 225 4.92 -16.22 -7.06
N ILE A 226 3.68 -16.50 -6.77
CA ILE A 226 3.27 -17.50 -5.77
C ILE A 226 2.03 -18.20 -6.32
N ASP A 227 1.90 -19.48 -6.06
CA ASP A 227 0.74 -20.27 -6.47
C ASP A 227 -0.55 -19.86 -5.75
N GLU A 228 -1.67 -20.41 -6.17
CA GLU A 228 -3.00 -20.12 -5.58
C GLU A 228 -3.13 -20.57 -4.11
N THR A 229 -2.29 -21.50 -3.65
CA THR A 229 -2.26 -21.91 -2.23
C THR A 229 -1.60 -20.86 -1.33
N GLY A 230 -0.82 -19.95 -1.90
CA GLY A 230 -0.06 -18.94 -1.19
C GLY A 230 1.26 -19.45 -0.58
N TYR A 231 1.74 -20.65 -0.96
CA TYR A 231 2.90 -21.28 -0.32
C TYR A 231 3.96 -21.82 -1.29
N VAL A 232 3.77 -21.72 -2.59
CA VAL A 232 4.75 -22.20 -3.57
C VAL A 232 5.25 -21.04 -4.41
N ALA A 233 6.52 -20.68 -4.23
CA ALA A 233 7.21 -19.65 -5.01
C ALA A 233 8.08 -20.26 -6.12
N GLN A 234 8.65 -21.44 -5.88
CA GLN A 234 9.50 -22.14 -6.87
C GLN A 234 8.68 -22.52 -8.11
N GLY A 235 9.15 -22.13 -9.28
CA GLY A 235 8.45 -22.32 -10.55
C GLY A 235 7.45 -21.20 -10.89
N TYR A 236 7.12 -20.33 -9.94
CA TYR A 236 6.29 -19.14 -10.11
C TYR A 236 7.13 -17.86 -10.08
N PHE A 237 7.81 -17.61 -8.95
CA PHE A 237 8.67 -16.44 -8.81
C PHE A 237 9.77 -16.43 -9.88
N ASN A 238 10.29 -17.58 -10.22
CA ASN A 238 11.35 -17.79 -11.20
C ASN A 238 10.86 -18.44 -12.52
N SER A 239 9.59 -18.25 -12.87
CA SER A 239 9.09 -18.66 -14.18
C SER A 239 9.77 -17.87 -15.31
N THR A 240 9.74 -18.42 -16.52
CA THR A 240 10.27 -17.74 -17.72
C THR A 240 9.65 -16.36 -17.90
N GLU A 241 8.35 -16.24 -17.64
CA GLU A 241 7.59 -15.00 -17.76
C GLU A 241 8.02 -13.98 -16.68
N SER A 242 8.23 -14.43 -15.44
CA SER A 242 8.73 -13.57 -14.36
C SER A 242 10.13 -13.05 -14.69
N LYS A 243 11.03 -13.92 -15.14
CA LYS A 243 12.38 -13.56 -15.57
C LYS A 243 12.35 -12.56 -16.74
N ARG A 244 11.46 -12.75 -17.72
CA ARG A 244 11.27 -11.82 -18.84
C ARG A 244 10.85 -10.42 -18.35
N GLY A 245 9.95 -10.32 -17.38
CA GLY A 245 9.55 -9.03 -16.79
C GLY A 245 10.70 -8.34 -16.05
N PHE A 246 11.49 -9.05 -15.26
CA PHE A 246 12.70 -8.50 -14.65
C PHE A 246 13.75 -8.10 -15.69
N GLN A 247 13.89 -8.87 -16.78
CA GLN A 247 14.79 -8.56 -17.88
C GLN A 247 14.40 -7.25 -18.57
N PHE A 248 13.10 -6.96 -18.76
CA PHE A 248 12.64 -5.67 -19.28
C PHE A 248 13.15 -4.49 -18.42
N ILE A 249 13.07 -4.59 -17.10
CA ILE A 249 13.57 -3.54 -16.20
C ILE A 249 15.10 -3.44 -16.35
N LYS A 250 15.81 -4.57 -16.38
CA LYS A 250 17.26 -4.61 -16.57
C LYS A 250 17.68 -4.00 -17.91
N ASP A 251 16.95 -4.29 -18.98
CA ASP A 251 17.20 -3.69 -20.30
C ASP A 251 17.07 -2.16 -20.27
N CYS A 252 16.07 -1.64 -19.56
CA CYS A 252 15.93 -0.20 -19.36
C CYS A 252 17.10 0.40 -18.55
N ILE A 253 17.62 -0.32 -17.56
CA ILE A 253 18.81 0.09 -16.80
C ILE A 253 20.04 0.09 -17.70
N ASN A 254 20.29 -0.99 -18.45
CA ASN A 254 21.46 -1.14 -19.32
C ASN A 254 21.46 -0.13 -20.47
N ALA A 255 20.28 0.20 -20.99
CA ALA A 255 20.11 1.23 -22.02
C ALA A 255 20.25 2.66 -21.45
N GLY A 256 20.34 2.84 -20.13
CA GLY A 256 20.39 4.14 -19.48
C GLY A 256 19.07 4.92 -19.60
N TYR A 257 17.94 4.22 -19.67
CA TYR A 257 16.62 4.85 -19.64
C TYR A 257 16.17 5.15 -18.22
N THR A 258 16.61 4.36 -17.26
CA THR A 258 16.40 4.51 -15.83
C THR A 258 17.67 4.14 -15.06
N GLY A 259 17.74 4.44 -13.76
CA GLY A 259 18.90 4.10 -12.94
C GLY A 259 18.65 4.29 -11.44
N TYR A 260 19.66 3.94 -10.64
CA TYR A 260 19.63 4.09 -9.17
C TYR A 260 20.17 5.43 -8.69
N ASP A 261 20.60 6.28 -9.59
CA ASP A 261 21.22 7.59 -9.37
C ASP A 261 20.29 8.77 -9.68
N ILE A 262 19.02 8.47 -10.03
CA ILE A 262 18.00 9.50 -10.26
C ILE A 262 17.60 10.08 -8.91
N GLY A 263 17.69 11.41 -8.79
CA GLY A 263 17.34 12.11 -7.54
C GLY A 263 15.83 12.08 -7.27
N ALA A 264 15.46 11.96 -6.01
CA ALA A 264 14.06 11.83 -5.59
C ALA A 264 13.13 12.96 -6.08
N THR A 265 13.69 14.13 -6.42
CA THR A 265 12.94 15.28 -6.93
C THR A 265 13.25 15.62 -8.39
N ASP A 266 13.99 14.80 -9.12
CA ASP A 266 14.43 15.15 -10.47
C ASP A 266 13.26 15.24 -11.46
N PHE A 267 12.23 14.39 -11.34
CA PHE A 267 11.00 14.57 -12.10
C PHE A 267 10.30 15.88 -11.73
N HIS A 268 10.15 16.17 -10.46
CA HIS A 268 9.46 17.36 -9.93
C HIS A 268 10.17 18.66 -10.29
N THR A 269 11.46 18.60 -10.58
CA THR A 269 12.27 19.75 -11.03
C THR A 269 12.47 19.80 -12.55
N GLY A 270 11.76 18.93 -13.30
CA GLY A 270 11.72 18.98 -14.76
C GLY A 270 12.92 18.36 -15.48
N LYS A 271 13.70 17.49 -14.82
CA LYS A 271 14.88 16.84 -15.40
C LYS A 271 14.58 15.47 -16.03
N VAL A 272 13.46 14.87 -15.67
CA VAL A 272 13.07 13.51 -16.05
C VAL A 272 11.79 13.54 -16.86
N GLY A 273 11.72 12.75 -17.92
CA GLY A 273 10.58 12.69 -18.84
C GLY A 273 9.35 12.01 -18.25
N MET A 274 9.54 10.89 -17.54
CA MET A 274 8.48 10.10 -16.92
C MET A 274 8.83 9.71 -15.48
N TYR A 275 7.79 9.53 -14.66
CA TYR A 275 7.91 9.17 -13.24
C TYR A 275 6.86 8.13 -12.86
N LEU A 276 7.30 6.94 -12.50
CA LEU A 276 6.41 5.87 -12.07
C LEU A 276 5.91 6.14 -10.64
N SER A 277 4.63 6.46 -10.50
CA SER A 277 4.03 6.82 -9.23
C SER A 277 2.51 6.58 -9.23
N SER A 278 1.84 6.96 -8.17
CA SER A 278 0.41 6.75 -7.96
C SER A 278 -0.34 8.08 -7.69
N GLY A 279 -1.62 7.98 -7.39
CA GLY A 279 -2.54 9.12 -7.23
C GLY A 279 -2.05 10.23 -6.30
N TRP A 280 -1.28 9.92 -5.26
CA TRP A 280 -0.70 10.96 -4.37
C TRP A 280 0.17 11.99 -5.09
N THR A 281 0.75 11.63 -6.24
CA THR A 281 1.55 12.56 -7.05
C THR A 281 0.70 13.64 -7.70
N ILE A 282 -0.61 13.42 -7.88
CA ILE A 282 -1.53 14.42 -8.43
C ILE A 282 -1.53 15.68 -7.54
N ASP A 283 -1.74 15.51 -6.22
CA ASP A 283 -1.70 16.62 -5.26
C ASP A 283 -0.33 17.32 -5.23
N GLU A 284 0.74 16.54 -5.34
CA GLU A 284 2.09 17.10 -5.36
C GLU A 284 2.30 18.01 -6.57
N LEU A 285 1.90 17.59 -7.76
CA LEU A 285 2.07 18.36 -8.99
C LEU A 285 1.13 19.57 -9.04
N ASP A 286 -0.10 19.42 -8.55
CA ASP A 286 -1.09 20.50 -8.55
C ASP A 286 -0.78 21.60 -7.52
N HIS A 287 -0.10 21.28 -6.40
CA HIS A 287 0.02 22.22 -5.29
C HIS A 287 1.47 22.51 -4.84
N LYS A 288 2.39 21.55 -4.95
CA LYS A 288 3.74 21.70 -4.37
C LYS A 288 4.79 22.08 -5.41
N PHE A 289 4.63 21.65 -6.67
CA PHE A 289 5.64 21.81 -7.72
C PHE A 289 5.19 22.71 -8.87
N GLN A 290 4.40 23.73 -8.58
CA GLN A 290 3.82 24.65 -9.56
C GLN A 290 4.86 25.48 -10.34
N THR A 291 6.09 25.60 -9.85
CA THR A 291 7.17 26.23 -10.61
C THR A 291 7.51 25.44 -11.87
N THR A 292 7.52 24.12 -11.79
CA THR A 292 7.79 23.22 -12.93
C THR A 292 6.50 22.88 -13.67
N PHE A 293 5.43 22.66 -12.93
CA PHE A 293 4.13 22.21 -13.42
C PHE A 293 3.05 23.22 -13.02
N PRO A 294 2.98 24.37 -13.71
CA PRO A 294 2.08 25.48 -13.32
C PRO A 294 0.59 25.13 -13.45
N ASN A 295 0.26 24.16 -14.26
CA ASN A 295 -1.08 23.62 -14.45
C ASN A 295 -1.02 22.25 -15.14
N ARG A 296 -2.17 21.62 -15.37
CA ARG A 296 -2.29 20.30 -15.98
C ARG A 296 -1.94 20.25 -17.48
N ASP A 297 -1.67 21.38 -18.14
CA ASP A 297 -1.10 21.41 -19.49
C ASP A 297 0.40 21.10 -19.52
N ALA A 298 1.07 21.13 -18.35
CA ALA A 298 2.48 20.84 -18.22
C ALA A 298 2.78 19.36 -17.93
N TRP A 299 1.82 18.59 -17.44
CA TRP A 299 2.00 17.18 -17.08
C TRP A 299 0.76 16.34 -17.40
N GLY A 300 0.91 15.03 -17.37
CA GLY A 300 -0.17 14.08 -17.56
C GLY A 300 0.20 12.71 -16.98
N LEU A 301 -0.68 11.74 -17.17
CA LEU A 301 -0.46 10.35 -16.76
C LEU A 301 -0.59 9.44 -17.98
N LEU A 302 0.29 8.46 -18.07
CA LEU A 302 0.27 7.38 -19.05
C LEU A 302 0.03 6.06 -18.32
N PRO A 303 -0.76 5.13 -18.89
CA PRO A 303 -0.95 3.82 -18.30
C PRO A 303 0.33 2.97 -18.35
N TYR A 304 0.35 1.86 -17.60
CA TYR A 304 1.43 0.89 -17.71
C TYR A 304 1.56 0.34 -19.14
N PRO A 305 2.79 0.10 -19.60
CA PRO A 305 3.01 -0.62 -20.86
C PRO A 305 2.64 -2.10 -20.69
N GLN A 306 2.27 -2.73 -21.78
CA GLN A 306 1.90 -4.15 -21.87
C GLN A 306 2.97 -5.00 -22.56
N ASP A 307 2.93 -6.30 -22.32
CA ASP A 307 3.63 -7.32 -23.11
C ASP A 307 2.66 -8.46 -23.44
N ALA A 308 2.70 -9.58 -22.72
CA ALA A 308 1.76 -10.69 -22.89
C ALA A 308 0.32 -10.32 -22.49
N LYS A 309 0.17 -9.38 -21.56
CA LYS A 309 -1.13 -8.84 -21.12
C LYS A 309 -0.99 -7.41 -20.58
N LYS A 310 -2.13 -6.77 -20.37
CA LYS A 310 -2.21 -5.50 -19.65
C LYS A 310 -2.18 -5.78 -18.17
N ALA A 311 -1.40 -5.00 -17.41
CA ALA A 311 -1.36 -5.08 -15.95
C ALA A 311 -1.05 -3.71 -15.37
N SER A 312 -1.73 -3.35 -14.30
CA SER A 312 -1.50 -2.11 -13.56
C SER A 312 -1.53 -2.37 -12.05
N ALA A 313 -0.97 -1.44 -11.29
CA ALA A 313 -0.93 -1.57 -9.85
C ALA A 313 -2.34 -1.55 -9.25
N ASN A 314 -2.51 -2.35 -8.20
CA ASN A 314 -3.64 -2.32 -7.29
C ASN A 314 -3.07 -2.29 -5.88
N GLY A 315 -3.56 -1.39 -5.09
CA GLY A 315 -3.13 -1.28 -3.71
C GLY A 315 -4.07 -0.45 -2.90
N SER A 316 -4.10 -0.74 -1.61
CA SER A 316 -4.94 0.00 -0.71
C SER A 316 -4.48 -0.19 0.72
N TRP A 317 -4.69 0.84 1.50
CA TRP A 317 -4.72 0.73 2.95
C TRP A 317 -6.14 0.42 3.39
N SER A 318 -6.25 -0.45 4.40
CA SER A 318 -7.53 -0.96 4.88
C SER A 318 -7.63 -0.80 6.38
N PHE A 319 -8.87 -0.68 6.87
CA PHE A 319 -9.18 -0.82 8.28
C PHE A 319 -9.43 -2.29 8.62
N ALA A 320 -8.96 -2.69 9.80
CA ALA A 320 -9.29 -3.97 10.40
C ALA A 320 -9.51 -3.83 11.90
N ILE A 321 -10.26 -4.78 12.47
CA ILE A 321 -10.44 -4.90 13.92
C ILE A 321 -9.34 -5.81 14.47
N GLY A 322 -8.65 -5.34 15.51
CA GLY A 322 -7.67 -6.14 16.25
C GLY A 322 -8.34 -7.30 17.00
N ASN A 323 -7.83 -8.51 16.83
CA ASN A 323 -8.45 -9.71 17.40
C ASN A 323 -8.41 -9.76 18.93
N ASN A 324 -7.45 -9.09 19.56
CA ASN A 324 -7.32 -9.00 21.01
C ASN A 324 -8.08 -7.82 21.64
N SER A 325 -8.86 -7.07 20.86
CA SER A 325 -9.75 -6.05 21.41
C SER A 325 -10.76 -6.67 22.39
N ARG A 326 -10.77 -6.18 23.63
CA ARG A 326 -11.70 -6.60 24.67
C ARG A 326 -13.00 -5.77 24.71
N LYS A 327 -13.11 -4.79 23.79
CA LYS A 327 -14.27 -3.91 23.69
C LYS A 327 -15.47 -4.66 23.12
N ASP A 328 -16.65 -4.10 23.34
CA ASP A 328 -17.85 -4.56 22.67
C ASP A 328 -17.66 -4.55 21.16
N LYS A 329 -17.74 -5.72 20.55
CA LYS A 329 -17.54 -5.87 19.12
C LYS A 329 -18.58 -5.10 18.31
N THR A 330 -19.79 -4.92 18.83
CA THR A 330 -20.85 -4.13 18.18
C THR A 330 -20.40 -2.68 17.99
N ALA A 331 -19.89 -2.05 19.06
CA ALA A 331 -19.41 -0.67 18.99
C ALA A 331 -18.16 -0.52 18.09
N VAL A 332 -17.25 -1.50 18.11
CA VAL A 332 -16.07 -1.47 17.25
C VAL A 332 -16.45 -1.64 15.78
N VAL A 333 -17.40 -2.53 15.48
CA VAL A 333 -17.91 -2.73 14.09
C VAL A 333 -18.67 -1.48 13.62
N GLU A 334 -19.44 -0.83 14.50
CA GLU A 334 -20.12 0.43 14.18
C GLU A 334 -19.11 1.52 13.78
N LEU A 335 -18.05 1.68 14.55
CA LEU A 335 -16.96 2.60 14.21
C LEU A 335 -16.29 2.21 12.89
N LEU A 336 -16.01 0.93 12.64
CA LEU A 336 -15.45 0.47 11.38
C LEU A 336 -16.33 0.84 10.18
N LYS A 337 -17.64 0.59 10.27
CA LYS A 337 -18.61 0.96 9.23
C LYS A 337 -18.68 2.46 9.00
N TYR A 338 -18.60 3.25 10.09
CA TYR A 338 -18.56 4.70 10.00
C TYR A 338 -17.31 5.19 9.27
N LEU A 339 -16.14 4.66 9.63
CA LEU A 339 -14.85 5.00 9.01
C LEU A 339 -14.80 4.68 7.50
N THR A 340 -15.61 3.73 7.05
CA THR A 340 -15.60 3.23 5.66
C THR A 340 -16.88 3.53 4.87
N ASN A 341 -17.84 4.28 5.43
CA ASN A 341 -19.03 4.70 4.71
C ASN A 341 -18.69 5.71 3.59
N ALA A 342 -19.64 5.99 2.72
CA ALA A 342 -19.42 6.88 1.57
C ALA A 342 -18.96 8.29 1.97
N GLN A 343 -19.52 8.87 3.05
CA GLN A 343 -19.15 10.21 3.52
C GLN A 343 -17.72 10.27 4.06
N SER A 344 -17.31 9.27 4.82
CA SER A 344 -15.95 9.17 5.36
C SER A 344 -14.94 8.87 4.25
N SER A 345 -15.28 7.94 3.35
CA SER A 345 -14.48 7.64 2.16
C SER A 345 -14.25 8.88 1.31
N LYS A 346 -15.31 9.64 1.02
CA LYS A 346 -15.20 10.92 0.30
C LYS A 346 -14.29 11.92 1.02
N THR A 347 -14.46 12.08 2.33
CA THR A 347 -13.65 13.02 3.13
C THR A 347 -12.15 12.68 3.04
N ILE A 348 -11.81 11.39 3.04
CA ILE A 348 -10.43 10.93 2.98
C ILE A 348 -9.88 11.06 1.55
N THR A 349 -10.65 10.65 0.55
CA THR A 349 -10.17 10.66 -0.84
C THR A 349 -10.09 12.06 -1.45
N ASP A 350 -10.97 12.97 -1.05
CA ASP A 350 -10.84 14.40 -1.41
C ASP A 350 -9.51 15.01 -0.88
N ALA A 351 -9.03 14.54 0.27
CA ALA A 351 -7.78 15.03 0.87
C ALA A 351 -6.53 14.34 0.32
N THR A 352 -6.65 13.18 -0.32
CA THR A 352 -5.50 12.36 -0.75
C THR A 352 -5.35 12.25 -2.26
N GLY A 353 -6.38 12.61 -3.03
CA GLY A 353 -6.43 12.36 -4.47
C GLY A 353 -6.54 10.88 -4.85
N MET A 354 -6.84 10.00 -3.88
CA MET A 354 -6.95 8.56 -4.10
C MET A 354 -8.36 8.19 -4.56
N ILE A 355 -8.52 6.96 -5.04
CA ILE A 355 -9.80 6.43 -5.54
C ILE A 355 -10.65 6.00 -4.34
N PRO A 356 -11.94 6.43 -4.26
CA PRO A 356 -12.83 5.94 -3.21
C PRO A 356 -13.03 4.43 -3.29
N ALA A 357 -12.85 3.73 -2.17
CA ALA A 357 -13.13 2.29 -2.09
C ALA A 357 -14.62 2.00 -1.96
N ASN A 358 -15.40 2.94 -1.40
CA ASN A 358 -16.85 2.84 -1.28
C ASN A 358 -17.54 3.34 -2.56
N LYS A 359 -18.31 2.47 -3.21
CA LYS A 359 -19.03 2.74 -4.47
C LYS A 359 -20.12 3.80 -4.35
N GLY A 360 -20.56 4.13 -3.13
CA GLY A 360 -21.51 5.23 -2.90
C GLY A 360 -20.91 6.63 -3.05
N VAL A 361 -19.59 6.72 -3.28
CA VAL A 361 -18.94 8.00 -3.61
C VAL A 361 -18.98 8.21 -5.11
N GLU A 362 -19.71 9.24 -5.52
CA GLU A 362 -19.71 9.64 -6.93
C GLU A 362 -18.37 10.26 -7.34
N THR A 363 -17.83 9.78 -8.44
CA THR A 363 -16.61 10.29 -9.06
C THR A 363 -16.93 10.79 -10.47
N ASN A 364 -16.64 12.06 -10.72
CA ASN A 364 -16.88 12.72 -12.03
C ASN A 364 -15.53 13.19 -12.61
N TYR A 365 -14.69 12.24 -12.96
CA TYR A 365 -13.39 12.54 -13.57
C TYR A 365 -13.56 12.89 -15.06
N ALA A 366 -12.84 13.91 -15.51
CA ALA A 366 -12.83 14.24 -16.93
C ALA A 366 -12.20 13.08 -17.74
N PRO A 367 -12.76 12.72 -18.90
CA PRO A 367 -12.22 11.64 -19.72
C PRO A 367 -10.73 11.82 -20.00
N ASN A 368 -9.94 10.76 -19.79
CA ASN A 368 -8.48 10.74 -19.91
C ASN A 368 -7.72 11.70 -18.97
N SER A 369 -8.38 12.23 -17.93
CA SER A 369 -7.65 12.87 -16.84
C SER A 369 -6.79 11.84 -16.08
N PRO A 370 -5.76 12.25 -15.35
CA PRO A 370 -4.97 11.34 -14.53
C PRO A 370 -5.82 10.48 -13.59
N GLU A 371 -6.83 11.04 -12.97
CA GLU A 371 -7.76 10.33 -12.09
C GLU A 371 -8.60 9.30 -12.84
N ASP A 372 -9.09 9.65 -14.03
CA ASP A 372 -9.85 8.73 -14.89
C ASP A 372 -8.99 7.57 -15.37
N ILE A 373 -7.74 7.82 -15.76
CA ILE A 373 -6.78 6.77 -16.16
C ILE A 373 -6.54 5.81 -15.00
N LEU A 374 -6.31 6.31 -13.77
CA LEU A 374 -6.12 5.48 -12.59
C LEU A 374 -7.37 4.64 -12.29
N MET A 375 -8.56 5.24 -12.38
CA MET A 375 -9.83 4.54 -12.20
C MET A 375 -10.04 3.45 -13.26
N GLN A 376 -9.78 3.77 -14.53
CA GLN A 376 -9.88 2.79 -15.61
C GLN A 376 -8.90 1.63 -15.44
N GLN A 377 -7.65 1.91 -15.05
CA GLN A 377 -6.67 0.87 -14.75
C GLN A 377 -7.13 -0.03 -13.60
N LEU A 378 -7.63 0.56 -12.52
CA LEU A 378 -8.17 -0.20 -11.40
C LEU A 378 -9.29 -1.14 -11.84
N ALA A 379 -10.20 -0.67 -12.68
CA ALA A 379 -11.34 -1.44 -13.14
C ALA A 379 -11.01 -2.50 -14.20
N LYS A 380 -10.04 -2.25 -15.09
CA LYS A 380 -9.83 -3.06 -16.31
C LYS A 380 -8.56 -3.91 -16.29
N THR A 381 -7.50 -3.43 -15.63
CA THR A 381 -6.16 -4.01 -15.79
C THR A 381 -5.42 -4.25 -14.49
N SER A 382 -6.02 -3.91 -13.34
CA SER A 382 -5.36 -4.04 -12.05
C SER A 382 -5.01 -5.50 -11.71
N VAL A 383 -3.86 -5.70 -11.11
CA VAL A 383 -3.38 -6.99 -10.64
C VAL A 383 -3.07 -6.92 -9.16
N SER A 384 -3.70 -7.79 -8.39
CA SER A 384 -3.44 -7.88 -6.96
C SER A 384 -2.09 -8.51 -6.71
N ARG A 385 -1.37 -7.96 -5.73
CA ARG A 385 -0.17 -8.61 -5.20
C ARG A 385 -0.52 -9.97 -4.59
N PRO A 386 0.43 -10.93 -4.50
CA PRO A 386 0.14 -12.30 -4.07
C PRO A 386 -0.55 -12.37 -2.71
N VAL A 387 -1.60 -13.19 -2.61
CA VAL A 387 -2.27 -13.49 -1.33
C VAL A 387 -1.53 -14.66 -0.67
N THR A 388 -0.64 -14.33 0.26
CA THR A 388 0.19 -15.31 0.98
C THR A 388 0.44 -14.87 2.42
N PRO A 389 0.45 -15.80 3.38
CA PRO A 389 0.94 -15.50 4.72
C PRO A 389 2.42 -15.11 4.78
N GLY A 390 3.19 -15.43 3.76
CA GLY A 390 4.58 -15.02 3.58
C GLY A 390 4.76 -13.73 2.80
N TYR A 391 3.77 -12.84 2.78
CA TYR A 391 3.85 -11.60 2.00
C TYR A 391 5.05 -10.71 2.35
N PRO A 392 5.41 -10.50 3.62
CA PRO A 392 6.63 -9.74 3.96
C PRO A 392 7.92 -10.33 3.36
N GLN A 393 8.04 -11.66 3.34
CA GLN A 393 9.17 -12.37 2.75
C GLN A 393 9.20 -12.24 1.23
N PHE A 394 8.01 -12.33 0.61
CA PHE A 394 7.85 -12.09 -0.83
C PHE A 394 8.27 -10.67 -1.22
N SER A 395 7.75 -9.65 -0.54
CA SER A 395 8.08 -8.25 -0.83
C SER A 395 9.58 -7.97 -0.67
N ALA A 396 10.20 -8.50 0.39
CA ALA A 396 11.64 -8.41 0.61
C ALA A 396 12.46 -9.11 -0.50
N ALA A 397 12.03 -10.30 -0.94
CA ALA A 397 12.68 -11.02 -2.04
C ALA A 397 12.58 -10.24 -3.35
N PHE A 398 11.40 -9.70 -3.66
CA PHE A 398 11.15 -8.87 -4.84
C PHE A 398 12.04 -7.62 -4.85
N ALA A 399 12.02 -6.85 -3.77
CA ALA A 399 12.84 -5.65 -3.60
C ALA A 399 14.35 -5.95 -3.73
N SER A 400 14.79 -7.11 -3.21
CA SER A 400 16.17 -7.57 -3.34
C SER A 400 16.55 -7.92 -4.79
N VAL A 401 15.63 -8.45 -5.60
CA VAL A 401 15.88 -8.61 -7.05
C VAL A 401 16.06 -7.24 -7.68
N ILE A 402 15.12 -6.32 -7.49
CA ILE A 402 15.17 -4.98 -8.08
C ILE A 402 16.49 -4.28 -7.73
N SER A 403 16.92 -4.30 -6.48
CA SER A 403 18.16 -3.63 -6.04
C SER A 403 19.45 -4.23 -6.64
N SER A 404 19.39 -5.45 -7.17
CA SER A 404 20.54 -6.19 -7.68
C SER A 404 20.58 -6.32 -9.21
N LEU A 405 19.54 -5.84 -9.93
CA LEU A 405 19.41 -6.03 -11.39
C LEU A 405 20.57 -5.43 -12.19
N ARG A 406 21.19 -4.33 -11.73
CA ARG A 406 22.31 -3.70 -12.43
C ARG A 406 23.52 -4.65 -12.54
N GLU A 407 23.79 -5.39 -11.48
CA GLU A 407 25.08 -6.08 -11.30
C GLU A 407 25.00 -7.57 -11.61
N LYS A 408 23.82 -8.20 -11.47
CA LYS A 408 23.65 -9.65 -11.52
C LYS A 408 22.86 -10.09 -12.73
N ASP A 409 23.15 -11.30 -13.20
CA ASP A 409 22.33 -11.98 -14.19
C ASP A 409 20.91 -12.21 -13.64
N VAL A 410 19.90 -12.04 -14.49
CA VAL A 410 18.49 -12.15 -14.07
C VAL A 410 18.14 -13.57 -13.71
N ASP A 411 18.60 -14.56 -14.50
CA ASP A 411 18.24 -15.96 -14.27
C ASP A 411 18.80 -16.46 -12.95
N GLU A 412 20.10 -16.25 -12.72
CA GLU A 412 20.77 -16.65 -11.48
C GLU A 412 20.18 -15.93 -10.25
N LEU A 413 19.91 -14.62 -10.39
CA LEU A 413 19.38 -13.80 -9.30
C LEU A 413 17.98 -14.23 -8.89
N VAL A 414 17.09 -14.39 -9.87
CA VAL A 414 15.68 -14.72 -9.64
C VAL A 414 15.54 -16.16 -9.13
N ASP A 415 16.35 -17.12 -9.66
CA ASP A 415 16.39 -18.50 -9.16
C ASP A 415 16.85 -18.57 -7.72
N ALA A 416 17.91 -17.85 -7.37
CA ALA A 416 18.39 -17.81 -6.00
C ALA A 416 17.37 -17.22 -5.02
N LYS A 417 16.66 -16.15 -5.42
CA LYS A 417 15.62 -15.53 -4.57
C LYS A 417 14.37 -16.38 -4.44
N ALA A 418 13.96 -17.05 -5.50
CA ALA A 418 12.86 -18.02 -5.45
C ALA A 418 13.15 -19.16 -4.47
N ALA A 419 14.38 -19.69 -4.47
CA ALA A 419 14.80 -20.76 -3.57
C ALA A 419 14.81 -20.32 -2.09
N VAL A 420 15.21 -19.08 -1.79
CA VAL A 420 15.17 -18.53 -0.43
C VAL A 420 13.70 -18.32 0.01
N LEU A 421 12.91 -17.66 -0.82
CA LEU A 421 11.49 -17.43 -0.54
C LEU A 421 10.73 -18.73 -0.32
N GLN A 422 11.01 -19.78 -1.12
CA GLN A 422 10.37 -21.09 -0.92
C GLN A 422 10.65 -21.66 0.46
N LYS A 423 11.89 -21.58 0.94
CA LYS A 423 12.24 -22.06 2.30
C LYS A 423 11.48 -21.28 3.38
N ASP A 424 11.33 -19.97 3.22
CA ASP A 424 10.59 -19.14 4.16
C ASP A 424 9.10 -19.53 4.16
N LEU A 425 8.51 -19.74 2.98
CA LEU A 425 7.12 -20.19 2.84
C LEU A 425 6.89 -21.60 3.43
N ASP A 426 7.85 -22.51 3.28
CA ASP A 426 7.80 -23.87 3.89
C ASP A 426 7.77 -23.81 5.42
N VAL A 427 8.48 -22.84 6.02
CA VAL A 427 8.45 -22.60 7.48
C VAL A 427 7.11 -22.02 7.90
N ILE A 428 6.59 -21.05 7.16
CA ILE A 428 5.32 -20.37 7.44
C ILE A 428 4.13 -21.34 7.28
N LYS A 429 4.24 -22.31 6.36
CA LYS A 429 3.17 -23.31 6.10
C LYS A 429 2.96 -24.27 7.28
N LYS A 430 4.01 -24.60 8.03
CA LYS A 430 3.97 -25.47 9.23
C LYS A 430 3.26 -24.79 10.39
#